data_255a908ce1d249623c49680ac6b167e0
#
_entry.id   255a908ce1d249623c49680ac6b167e0
#
_cell.length_a   1.000
_cell.length_b   1.000
_cell.length_c   1.000
_cell.angle_alpha   90.00
_cell.angle_beta   90.00
_cell.angle_gamma   90.00
#
_symmetry.space_group_name_H-M   'P 1'
#
loop_
_entity.id
_entity.type
_entity.pdbx_description
1 polymer ?
#
loop_
_entity_poly.entity_id
_entity_poly.type
_entity_poly.pdbx_seq_one_letter_code
_entity_poly.pdbx_strand_id
1 'polypeptide(L)'
;MGIERRKKQISDEISYFVYPLIYQVPGLGAGNGAGATVVNLIGDGSTLSLLKIKGEIEVDSIVASDIPLFTQHLTLSAAYADGKKGGFAFYDRGPESPEEPEFTLKFKHSWARAADLGLNFFDRQLEFYYGGAFAFPEIDLERSDLADFDDWKNMSPAEQEDSIADFIKNFLLYIDLVNIFVTRQGLKIDLTDDRIDPRDGYRFQYEK
;
A
#
# COMPACT_ATOMS: atom_id res chain seq x y z
N MET A 1 13.06 -32.49 -15.83
CA MET A 1 14.07 -32.24 -14.78
C MET A 1 13.54 -31.08 -13.96
N GLY A 2 13.13 -31.33 -12.73
CA GLY A 2 12.75 -30.24 -11.82
C GLY A 2 13.99 -29.50 -11.37
N ILE A 3 13.97 -28.18 -11.37
CA ILE A 3 15.06 -27.39 -10.78
C ILE A 3 15.03 -27.67 -9.29
N GLU A 4 16.13 -28.17 -8.76
CA GLU A 4 16.28 -28.45 -7.34
C GLU A 4 16.40 -27.11 -6.60
N ARG A 5 15.42 -26.78 -5.75
CA ARG A 5 15.46 -25.53 -4.99
C ARG A 5 16.66 -25.54 -4.05
N ARG A 6 17.37 -24.43 -3.97
CA ARG A 6 18.40 -24.22 -2.96
C ARG A 6 17.82 -24.42 -1.57
N LYS A 7 18.66 -24.90 -0.66
CA LYS A 7 18.26 -25.02 0.76
C LYS A 7 17.61 -23.74 1.25
N LYS A 8 16.56 -23.89 2.06
CA LYS A 8 15.83 -22.79 2.67
C LYS A 8 16.81 -21.75 3.22
N GLN A 9 16.77 -20.54 2.68
CA GLN A 9 17.61 -19.44 3.16
C GLN A 9 17.07 -18.87 4.48
N ILE A 10 15.78 -19.07 4.72
CA ILE A 10 15.14 -18.69 5.98
C ILE A 10 15.08 -19.96 6.82
N SER A 11 15.66 -19.90 8.01
CA SER A 11 15.51 -20.95 9.03
C SER A 11 14.03 -21.25 9.25
N ASP A 12 13.68 -22.51 9.54
CA ASP A 12 12.33 -22.89 9.97
C ASP A 12 12.00 -22.36 11.38
N GLU A 13 12.98 -21.73 12.03
CA GLU A 13 12.84 -21.13 13.34
C GLU A 13 12.10 -19.79 13.26
N ILE A 14 11.39 -19.47 14.34
CA ILE A 14 10.77 -18.16 14.50
C ILE A 14 11.87 -17.09 14.54
N SER A 15 11.79 -16.16 13.61
CA SER A 15 12.73 -15.05 13.49
C SER A 15 12.00 -13.74 13.55
N TYR A 16 12.65 -12.70 14.09
CA TYR A 16 12.05 -11.38 14.14
C TYR A 16 13.06 -10.31 13.71
N PHE A 17 12.53 -9.23 13.17
CA PHE A 17 13.30 -8.08 12.75
C PHE A 17 12.55 -6.80 13.14
N VAL A 18 13.24 -5.87 13.79
CA VAL A 18 12.70 -4.55 14.16
C VAL A 18 13.58 -3.49 13.50
N TYR A 19 12.96 -2.51 12.86
CA TYR A 19 13.69 -1.48 12.14
C TYR A 19 13.07 -0.10 12.36
N PRO A 20 13.91 0.93 12.55
CA PRO A 20 13.47 2.31 12.52
C PRO A 20 13.23 2.74 11.07
N LEU A 21 12.32 3.70 10.91
CA LEU A 21 12.05 4.37 9.65
C LEU A 21 12.21 5.86 9.84
N ILE A 22 12.88 6.48 8.88
CA ILE A 22 12.91 7.93 8.71
C ILE A 22 12.60 8.16 7.23
N TYR A 23 11.66 9.04 6.96
CA TYR A 23 11.33 9.38 5.60
C TYR A 23 11.29 10.89 5.41
N GLN A 24 11.64 11.31 4.22
CA GLN A 24 11.44 12.64 3.70
C GLN A 24 11.14 12.49 2.21
N VAL A 25 9.88 12.74 1.83
CA VAL A 25 9.42 12.56 0.46
C VAL A 25 8.84 13.89 -0.02
N PRO A 26 9.36 14.46 -1.12
CA PRO A 26 8.82 15.68 -1.68
C PRO A 26 7.31 15.53 -1.96
N GLY A 27 6.53 16.51 -1.57
CA GLY A 27 5.06 16.51 -1.69
C GLY A 27 4.31 15.67 -0.64
N LEU A 28 4.97 14.76 0.07
CA LEU A 28 4.38 13.93 1.13
C LEU A 28 4.84 14.32 2.53
N GLY A 29 5.94 15.12 2.60
CA GLY A 29 6.50 15.59 3.86
C GLY A 29 7.50 14.66 4.51
N ALA A 30 7.76 14.87 5.80
CA ALA A 30 8.76 14.17 6.59
C ALA A 30 8.17 13.52 7.84
N GLY A 31 8.85 12.48 8.31
CA GLY A 31 8.46 11.82 9.54
C GLY A 31 9.37 10.67 9.93
N ASN A 32 8.96 9.98 10.97
CA ASN A 32 9.65 8.81 11.50
C ASN A 32 8.67 7.70 11.84
N GLY A 33 9.21 6.53 12.08
CA GLY A 33 8.41 5.38 12.44
C GLY A 33 9.24 4.20 12.89
N ALA A 34 8.56 3.10 13.09
CA ALA A 34 9.17 1.81 13.35
C ALA A 34 8.35 0.71 12.70
N GLY A 35 9.03 -0.31 12.24
CA GLY A 35 8.43 -1.55 11.80
C GLY A 35 8.97 -2.74 12.57
N ALA A 36 8.17 -3.78 12.65
CA ALA A 36 8.56 -5.07 13.18
C ALA A 36 7.99 -6.18 12.30
N THR A 37 8.78 -7.17 12.00
CA THR A 37 8.35 -8.35 11.26
C THR A 37 8.75 -9.60 12.02
N VAL A 38 7.83 -10.54 12.14
CA VAL A 38 8.05 -11.88 12.67
C VAL A 38 7.81 -12.88 11.53
N VAL A 39 8.72 -13.81 11.36
CA VAL A 39 8.66 -14.85 10.33
C VAL A 39 8.48 -16.22 11.01
N ASN A 40 7.75 -17.11 10.38
CA ASN A 40 7.47 -18.48 10.84
C ASN A 40 6.69 -18.58 12.17
N LEU A 41 5.93 -17.53 12.53
CA LEU A 41 5.16 -17.53 13.79
C LEU A 41 4.01 -18.55 13.76
N ILE A 42 3.33 -18.72 12.62
CA ILE A 42 2.12 -19.54 12.47
C ILE A 42 2.37 -20.70 11.46
N GLY A 43 3.59 -20.96 11.10
CA GLY A 43 3.96 -22.00 10.14
C GLY A 43 5.04 -21.51 9.18
N ASP A 44 5.62 -22.46 8.48
CA ASP A 44 6.77 -22.20 7.59
C ASP A 44 6.43 -21.18 6.51
N GLY A 45 7.24 -20.13 6.44
CA GLY A 45 7.09 -19.05 5.47
C GLY A 45 6.03 -18.01 5.82
N SER A 46 5.29 -18.17 6.92
CA SER A 46 4.35 -17.15 7.38
C SER A 46 5.07 -15.90 7.87
N THR A 47 4.52 -14.73 7.59
CA THR A 47 5.04 -13.46 8.09
C THR A 47 3.94 -12.62 8.73
N LEU A 48 4.29 -11.96 9.83
CA LEU A 48 3.46 -10.95 10.46
C LEU A 48 4.28 -9.68 10.57
N SER A 49 3.82 -8.60 9.94
CA SER A 49 4.47 -7.30 9.95
C SER A 49 3.59 -6.24 10.56
N LEU A 50 4.18 -5.41 11.39
CA LEU A 50 3.58 -4.23 12.00
C LEU A 50 4.37 -3.01 11.55
N LEU A 51 3.68 -1.93 11.23
CA LEU A 51 4.30 -0.67 10.86
C LEU A 51 3.55 0.47 11.54
N LYS A 52 4.31 1.38 12.13
CA LYS A 52 3.80 2.63 12.67
C LYS A 52 4.63 3.79 12.16
N ILE A 53 3.97 4.72 11.51
CA ILE A 53 4.56 5.95 10.97
C ILE A 53 3.91 7.13 11.68
N LYS A 54 4.73 8.14 11.99
CA LYS A 54 4.33 9.41 12.56
C LYS A 54 5.06 10.56 11.88
N GLY A 55 4.41 11.69 11.81
CA GLY A 55 4.95 12.91 11.20
C GLY A 55 3.86 13.63 10.42
N GLU A 56 4.16 14.06 9.22
CA GLU A 56 3.15 14.65 8.32
C GLU A 56 2.17 13.61 7.83
N ILE A 57 2.62 12.36 7.68
CA ILE A 57 1.77 11.20 7.48
C ILE A 57 1.75 10.36 8.76
N GLU A 58 0.56 9.98 9.21
CA GLU A 58 0.38 9.06 10.32
C GLU A 58 -0.36 7.81 9.86
N VAL A 59 0.33 6.67 9.92
CA VAL A 59 -0.22 5.36 9.50
C VAL A 59 0.15 4.29 10.50
N ASP A 60 -0.85 3.50 10.89
CA ASP A 60 -0.66 2.23 11.58
C ASP A 60 -1.06 1.10 10.63
N SER A 61 -0.22 0.08 10.46
CA SER A 61 -0.59 -1.07 9.64
C SER A 61 -0.16 -2.41 10.23
N ILE A 62 -0.91 -3.42 9.86
CA ILE A 62 -0.63 -4.82 10.15
C ILE A 62 -0.80 -5.63 8.87
N VAL A 63 0.17 -6.47 8.56
CA VAL A 63 0.15 -7.35 7.40
C VAL A 63 0.51 -8.76 7.86
N ALA A 64 -0.37 -9.70 7.58
CA ALA A 64 -0.12 -11.12 7.76
C ALA A 64 -0.06 -11.75 6.37
N SER A 65 0.99 -12.51 6.07
CA SER A 65 1.16 -13.14 4.77
C SER A 65 1.47 -14.62 4.92
N ASP A 66 0.97 -15.39 3.98
CA ASP A 66 1.26 -16.82 3.85
C ASP A 66 0.90 -17.65 5.10
N ILE A 67 -0.15 -17.24 5.83
CA ILE A 67 -0.65 -17.97 6.99
C ILE A 67 -1.28 -19.28 6.52
N PRO A 68 -0.75 -20.47 6.89
CA PRO A 68 -1.35 -21.72 6.49
C PRO A 68 -2.68 -21.95 7.19
N LEU A 69 -3.72 -22.29 6.41
CA LEU A 69 -5.04 -22.66 6.90
C LEU A 69 -5.18 -24.17 6.73
N PHE A 70 -5.30 -24.90 7.83
CA PHE A 70 -5.50 -26.37 7.86
C PHE A 70 -4.39 -27.20 7.18
N THR A 71 -3.85 -26.73 6.06
CA THR A 71 -2.76 -27.39 5.32
C THR A 71 -1.79 -26.34 4.79
N GLN A 72 -0.54 -26.75 4.46
CA GLN A 72 0.45 -25.87 3.82
C GLN A 72 0.08 -25.49 2.39
N HIS A 73 -0.91 -26.18 1.80
CA HIS A 73 -1.39 -25.90 0.44
C HIS A 73 -2.38 -24.75 0.38
N LEU A 74 -3.06 -24.43 1.48
CA LEU A 74 -4.01 -23.33 1.54
C LEU A 74 -3.45 -22.25 2.46
N THR A 75 -3.24 -21.07 1.92
CA THR A 75 -2.69 -19.93 2.68
C THR A 75 -3.64 -18.74 2.66
N LEU A 76 -3.62 -17.96 3.74
CA LEU A 76 -4.32 -16.69 3.87
C LEU A 76 -3.27 -15.57 4.00
N SER A 77 -3.45 -14.53 3.24
CA SER A 77 -2.78 -13.24 3.48
C SER A 77 -3.84 -12.19 3.77
N ALA A 78 -3.57 -11.34 4.73
CA ALA A 78 -4.47 -10.26 5.11
C ALA A 78 -3.67 -9.01 5.48
N ALA A 79 -4.22 -7.85 5.18
CA ALA A 79 -3.64 -6.57 5.52
C ALA A 79 -4.70 -5.61 6.05
N TYR A 80 -4.30 -4.78 6.99
CA TYR A 80 -5.05 -3.65 7.48
C TYR A 80 -4.13 -2.45 7.59
N ALA A 81 -4.57 -1.29 7.13
CA ALA A 81 -3.90 -0.02 7.31
C ALA A 81 -4.91 1.03 7.79
N ASP A 82 -4.49 1.86 8.72
CA ASP A 82 -5.25 2.97 9.30
C ASP A 82 -4.42 4.25 9.17
N GLY A 83 -4.79 5.09 8.22
CA GLY A 83 -4.22 6.42 8.00
C GLY A 83 -5.02 7.44 8.80
N LYS A 84 -4.38 8.07 9.78
CA LYS A 84 -5.02 9.05 10.67
C LYS A 84 -4.86 10.46 10.16
N LYS A 85 -3.80 10.69 9.40
CA LYS A 85 -3.41 11.98 8.88
C LYS A 85 -2.48 11.77 7.69
N GLY A 86 -2.58 12.64 6.71
CA GLY A 86 -1.67 12.67 5.57
C GLY A 86 -2.09 13.75 4.59
N GLY A 87 -1.23 14.00 3.61
CA GLY A 87 -1.53 14.93 2.54
C GLY A 87 -0.57 14.79 1.38
N PHE A 88 -1.00 15.28 0.22
CA PHE A 88 -0.18 15.41 -0.97
C PHE A 88 -0.14 16.88 -1.35
N ALA A 89 1.06 17.45 -1.39
CA ALA A 89 1.30 18.78 -1.91
C ALA A 89 1.53 18.72 -3.41
N PHE A 90 0.84 19.58 -4.14
CA PHE A 90 0.96 19.71 -5.59
C PHE A 90 1.68 21.00 -5.95
N TYR A 91 2.65 20.93 -6.87
CA TYR A 91 3.50 22.01 -7.30
C TYR A 91 3.44 22.14 -8.83
N ASP A 92 3.32 23.36 -9.34
CA ASP A 92 3.25 23.63 -10.80
C ASP A 92 4.51 23.10 -11.54
N ARG A 93 5.68 23.25 -10.94
CA ARG A 93 6.97 22.85 -11.52
C ARG A 93 7.58 21.59 -10.93
N GLY A 94 6.76 20.81 -10.21
CA GLY A 94 7.17 19.57 -9.58
C GLY A 94 7.60 19.74 -8.12
N PRO A 95 7.75 18.63 -7.40
CA PRO A 95 7.90 18.59 -5.94
C PRO A 95 9.25 19.13 -5.42
N GLU A 96 10.19 19.42 -6.28
CA GLU A 96 11.49 20.05 -5.95
C GLU A 96 11.48 21.57 -6.17
N SER A 97 10.32 22.15 -6.52
CA SER A 97 10.19 23.60 -6.65
C SER A 97 10.42 24.26 -5.29
N PRO A 98 11.19 25.37 -5.21
CA PRO A 98 11.33 26.16 -3.99
C PRO A 98 10.07 26.99 -3.66
N GLU A 99 9.08 26.96 -4.55
CA GLU A 99 7.81 27.66 -4.38
C GLU A 99 6.90 26.92 -3.42
N GLU A 100 5.97 27.60 -2.78
CA GLU A 100 4.95 26.97 -1.96
C GLU A 100 4.04 26.09 -2.83
N PRO A 101 3.48 24.99 -2.29
CA PRO A 101 2.61 24.12 -3.06
C PRO A 101 1.36 24.91 -3.49
N GLU A 102 0.92 24.70 -4.72
CA GLU A 102 -0.29 25.33 -5.25
C GLU A 102 -1.52 24.90 -4.46
N PHE A 103 -1.61 23.62 -4.13
CA PHE A 103 -2.62 23.12 -3.20
C PHE A 103 -2.17 21.84 -2.50
N THR A 104 -2.77 21.58 -1.36
CA THR A 104 -2.54 20.36 -0.58
C THR A 104 -3.84 19.59 -0.42
N LEU A 105 -3.85 18.34 -0.87
CA LEU A 105 -4.93 17.40 -0.61
C LEU A 105 -4.68 16.72 0.72
N LYS A 106 -5.51 16.96 1.73
CA LYS A 106 -5.36 16.39 3.06
C LYS A 106 -6.30 15.19 3.25
N PHE A 107 -5.76 14.14 3.85
CA PHE A 107 -6.51 12.97 4.30
C PHE A 107 -6.66 13.04 5.82
N LYS A 108 -7.90 13.03 6.31
CA LYS A 108 -8.17 13.05 7.75
C LYS A 108 -8.10 11.68 8.37
N HIS A 109 -8.88 10.77 7.81
CA HIS A 109 -8.96 9.39 8.27
C HIS A 109 -9.22 8.49 7.06
N SER A 110 -8.34 7.54 6.86
CA SER A 110 -8.45 6.62 5.74
C SER A 110 -8.06 5.23 6.22
N TRP A 111 -8.79 4.24 5.81
CA TRP A 111 -8.44 2.88 6.14
C TRP A 111 -8.53 1.96 4.93
N ALA A 112 -7.70 0.93 4.94
CA ALA A 112 -7.69 -0.10 3.91
C ALA A 112 -7.63 -1.49 4.54
N ARG A 113 -8.30 -2.43 3.91
CA ARG A 113 -8.28 -3.85 4.26
C ARG A 113 -8.10 -4.66 3.00
N ALA A 114 -7.30 -5.71 3.09
CA ALA A 114 -7.12 -6.67 2.01
C ALA A 114 -7.09 -8.07 2.57
N ALA A 115 -7.56 -9.03 1.79
CA ALA A 115 -7.42 -10.44 2.10
C ALA A 115 -7.31 -11.25 0.80
N ASP A 116 -6.41 -12.24 0.80
CA ASP A 116 -6.17 -13.15 -0.32
C ASP A 116 -6.07 -14.59 0.19
N LEU A 117 -6.70 -15.49 -0.53
CA LEU A 117 -6.53 -16.93 -0.37
C LEU A 117 -5.62 -17.47 -1.47
N GLY A 118 -4.62 -18.22 -1.11
CA GLY A 118 -3.67 -18.87 -2.01
C GLY A 118 -3.78 -20.39 -1.95
N LEU A 119 -3.85 -21.04 -3.12
CA LEU A 119 -3.72 -22.48 -3.28
C LEU A 119 -2.36 -22.79 -3.87
N ASN A 120 -1.53 -23.50 -3.10
CA ASN A 120 -0.14 -23.76 -3.41
C ASN A 120 0.08 -25.24 -3.72
N PHE A 121 0.81 -25.53 -4.79
CA PHE A 121 1.15 -26.88 -5.24
C PHE A 121 2.66 -26.96 -5.54
N PHE A 122 3.21 -28.16 -5.44
CA PHE A 122 4.61 -28.48 -5.80
C PHE A 122 5.61 -27.52 -5.12
N ASP A 123 5.59 -27.47 -3.80
CA ASP A 123 6.44 -26.56 -3.00
C ASP A 123 6.31 -25.09 -3.46
N ARG A 124 5.07 -24.66 -3.75
CA ARG A 124 4.74 -23.32 -4.21
C ARG A 124 5.32 -22.97 -5.59
N GLN A 125 5.62 -23.96 -6.40
CA GLN A 125 5.96 -23.73 -7.80
C GLN A 125 4.75 -23.33 -8.64
N LEU A 126 3.56 -23.75 -8.20
CA LEU A 126 2.29 -23.35 -8.80
C LEU A 126 1.39 -22.78 -7.71
N GLU A 127 0.96 -21.56 -7.90
CA GLU A 127 0.12 -20.84 -6.95
C GLU A 127 -1.07 -20.20 -7.68
N PHE A 128 -2.28 -20.51 -7.22
CA PHE A 128 -3.50 -19.80 -7.59
C PHE A 128 -3.90 -18.91 -6.42
N TYR A 129 -4.26 -17.68 -6.70
CA TYR A 129 -4.74 -16.79 -5.65
C TYR A 129 -6.01 -16.06 -6.07
N TYR A 130 -6.84 -15.80 -5.07
CA TYR A 130 -8.05 -14.99 -5.19
C TYR A 130 -8.20 -14.14 -3.95
N GLY A 131 -8.50 -12.87 -4.14
CA GLY A 131 -8.69 -11.97 -3.03
C GLY A 131 -9.25 -10.63 -3.43
N GLY A 132 -9.19 -9.71 -2.49
CA GLY A 132 -9.65 -8.36 -2.72
C GLY A 132 -9.15 -7.38 -1.68
N ALA A 133 -9.28 -6.12 -2.02
CA ALA A 133 -8.97 -5.01 -1.16
C ALA A 133 -10.14 -4.02 -1.13
N PHE A 134 -10.34 -3.43 0.02
CA PHE A 134 -11.29 -2.35 0.23
C PHE A 134 -10.58 -1.19 0.89
N ALA A 135 -10.73 0.01 0.36
CA ALA A 135 -10.19 1.24 0.93
C ALA A 135 -11.26 2.31 1.03
N PHE A 136 -11.20 3.05 2.11
CA PHE A 136 -12.08 4.19 2.39
C PHE A 136 -11.19 5.40 2.73
N PRO A 137 -10.90 6.27 1.77
CA PRO A 137 -10.24 7.55 2.03
C PRO A 137 -11.26 8.60 2.45
N GLU A 138 -11.01 9.29 3.56
CA GLU A 138 -11.72 10.52 3.92
C GLU A 138 -10.83 11.71 3.54
N ILE A 139 -11.27 12.46 2.54
CA ILE A 139 -10.54 13.60 1.99
C ILE A 139 -11.11 14.89 2.55
N ASP A 140 -10.23 15.79 2.98
CA ASP A 140 -10.53 17.14 3.36
C ASP A 140 -9.81 18.11 2.40
N LEU A 141 -10.58 19.01 1.82
CA LEU A 141 -10.06 20.12 1.04
C LEU A 141 -10.24 21.38 1.87
N GLU A 142 -9.16 21.87 2.45
CA GLU A 142 -9.20 23.15 3.14
C GLU A 142 -9.21 24.30 2.13
N ARG A 143 -10.15 25.22 2.31
CA ARG A 143 -10.31 26.40 1.46
C ARG A 143 -9.06 27.28 1.43
N SER A 144 -8.28 27.29 2.52
CA SER A 144 -7.01 27.99 2.61
C SER A 144 -5.95 27.46 1.65
N ASP A 145 -5.98 26.16 1.38
CA ASP A 145 -5.00 25.51 0.53
C ASP A 145 -5.25 25.77 -0.98
N LEU A 146 -6.47 26.19 -1.33
CA LEU A 146 -6.85 26.59 -2.68
C LEU A 146 -6.69 28.12 -2.92
N ALA A 147 -6.52 28.90 -1.86
CA ALA A 147 -6.43 30.36 -1.95
C ALA A 147 -5.14 30.88 -2.57
N ASP A 148 -4.15 30.01 -2.78
CA ASP A 148 -2.85 30.36 -3.36
C ASP A 148 -2.81 30.29 -4.90
N PHE A 149 -3.89 29.86 -5.54
CA PHE A 149 -4.05 30.04 -6.98
C PHE A 149 -4.26 31.51 -7.32
N ASP A 150 -3.41 32.09 -8.12
CA ASP A 150 -3.52 33.49 -8.52
C ASP A 150 -4.87 33.83 -9.18
N ASP A 151 -5.40 32.92 -10.00
CA ASP A 151 -6.70 33.05 -10.63
C ASP A 151 -7.85 32.92 -9.60
N TRP A 152 -7.68 32.11 -8.57
CA TRP A 152 -8.64 31.93 -7.48
C TRP A 152 -8.84 33.19 -6.65
N LYS A 153 -7.77 33.93 -6.37
CA LYS A 153 -7.83 35.18 -5.60
C LYS A 153 -8.64 36.26 -6.30
N ASN A 154 -8.77 36.19 -7.62
CA ASN A 154 -9.49 37.14 -8.43
C ASN A 154 -10.97 36.75 -8.68
N MET A 155 -11.38 35.55 -8.28
CA MET A 155 -12.76 35.08 -8.42
C MET A 155 -13.68 35.66 -7.33
N SER A 156 -14.95 35.83 -7.65
CA SER A 156 -15.96 36.15 -6.64
C SER A 156 -16.15 34.95 -5.68
N PRO A 157 -16.64 35.17 -4.45
CA PRO A 157 -16.88 34.08 -3.51
C PRO A 157 -17.81 32.98 -4.05
N ALA A 158 -18.78 33.32 -4.89
CA ALA A 158 -19.69 32.35 -5.50
C ALA A 158 -18.99 31.53 -6.60
N GLU A 159 -18.14 32.15 -7.43
CA GLU A 159 -17.34 31.47 -8.45
C GLU A 159 -16.28 30.56 -7.82
N GLN A 160 -15.71 30.98 -6.69
CA GLN A 160 -14.80 30.16 -5.91
C GLN A 160 -15.47 28.89 -5.36
N GLU A 161 -16.70 29.02 -4.88
CA GLU A 161 -17.48 27.91 -4.34
C GLU A 161 -17.92 26.94 -5.43
N ASP A 162 -18.37 27.44 -6.57
CA ASP A 162 -18.68 26.62 -7.75
C ASP A 162 -17.47 25.92 -8.34
N SER A 163 -16.32 26.59 -8.40
CA SER A 163 -15.06 26.02 -8.90
C SER A 163 -14.52 24.91 -8.00
N ILE A 164 -14.63 25.03 -6.67
CA ILE A 164 -14.30 23.94 -5.74
C ILE A 164 -15.23 22.76 -5.94
N ALA A 165 -16.53 23.02 -6.01
CA ALA A 165 -17.53 21.98 -6.16
C ALA A 165 -17.31 21.21 -7.47
N ASP A 166 -16.98 21.89 -8.56
CA ASP A 166 -16.68 21.29 -9.85
C ASP A 166 -15.33 20.53 -9.85
N PHE A 167 -14.31 21.08 -9.21
CA PHE A 167 -13.03 20.37 -9.04
C PHE A 167 -13.22 19.11 -8.22
N ILE A 168 -13.87 19.18 -7.06
CA ILE A 168 -14.17 18.02 -6.20
C ILE A 168 -14.99 17.00 -6.96
N LYS A 169 -16.04 17.42 -7.64
CA LYS A 169 -16.91 16.55 -8.42
C LYS A 169 -16.15 15.85 -9.55
N ASN A 170 -15.37 16.57 -10.31
CA ASN A 170 -14.57 16.00 -11.41
C ASN A 170 -13.45 15.12 -10.89
N PHE A 171 -12.77 15.51 -9.81
CA PHE A 171 -11.73 14.73 -9.17
C PHE A 171 -12.28 13.45 -8.54
N LEU A 172 -13.40 13.53 -7.80
CA LEU A 172 -14.04 12.37 -7.17
C LEU A 172 -14.68 11.43 -8.21
N LEU A 173 -15.27 11.99 -9.29
CA LEU A 173 -15.77 11.18 -10.40
C LEU A 173 -14.65 10.45 -11.16
N TYR A 174 -13.48 11.07 -11.25
CA TYR A 174 -12.33 10.48 -11.95
C TYR A 174 -11.62 9.40 -11.14
N ILE A 175 -11.64 9.48 -9.81
CA ILE A 175 -10.90 8.57 -8.93
C ILE A 175 -11.84 7.58 -8.21
N ASP A 176 -13.17 7.86 -8.19
CA ASP A 176 -14.17 7.06 -7.43
C ASP A 176 -13.71 6.78 -5.97
N LEU A 177 -13.19 7.85 -5.34
CA LEU A 177 -12.45 7.76 -4.08
C LEU A 177 -13.30 7.46 -2.84
N VAL A 178 -14.63 7.43 -2.97
CA VAL A 178 -15.49 7.31 -1.78
C VAL A 178 -15.45 5.89 -1.21
N ASN A 179 -15.31 4.89 -2.07
CA ASN A 179 -15.14 3.49 -1.67
C ASN A 179 -14.43 2.73 -2.80
N ILE A 180 -13.18 2.38 -2.61
CA ILE A 180 -12.44 1.59 -3.59
C ILE A 180 -12.56 0.12 -3.20
N PHE A 181 -13.19 -0.65 -4.06
CA PHE A 181 -13.21 -2.10 -3.96
C PHE A 181 -12.50 -2.70 -5.17
N VAL A 182 -11.47 -3.49 -4.92
CA VAL A 182 -10.70 -4.19 -5.96
C VAL A 182 -10.72 -5.67 -5.65
N THR A 183 -11.05 -6.47 -6.65
CA THR A 183 -10.83 -7.93 -6.59
C THR A 183 -9.64 -8.28 -7.45
N ARG A 184 -8.88 -9.27 -7.05
CA ARG A 184 -7.78 -9.80 -7.81
C ARG A 184 -7.80 -11.32 -7.82
N GLN A 185 -7.43 -11.88 -8.95
CA GLN A 185 -7.22 -13.31 -9.09
C GLN A 185 -6.04 -13.56 -10.00
N GLY A 186 -5.30 -14.60 -9.74
CA GLY A 186 -4.15 -14.86 -10.57
C GLY A 186 -3.56 -16.24 -10.41
N LEU A 187 -2.63 -16.48 -11.30
CA LEU A 187 -1.82 -17.68 -11.39
C LEU A 187 -0.36 -17.27 -11.38
N LYS A 188 0.42 -17.90 -10.54
CA LYS A 188 1.87 -17.76 -10.52
C LYS A 188 2.52 -19.11 -10.72
N ILE A 189 3.46 -19.17 -11.64
CA ILE A 189 4.34 -20.30 -11.88
C ILE A 189 5.75 -19.85 -11.54
N ASP A 190 6.35 -20.46 -10.54
CA ASP A 190 7.69 -20.12 -10.05
C ASP A 190 8.61 -21.35 -10.18
N LEU A 191 9.37 -21.38 -11.24
CA LEU A 191 10.36 -22.40 -11.55
C LEU A 191 11.77 -21.89 -11.26
N THR A 192 11.93 -20.94 -10.36
CA THR A 192 13.24 -20.44 -9.94
C THR A 192 13.87 -21.35 -8.88
N ASP A 193 15.17 -21.32 -8.79
CA ASP A 193 15.95 -22.05 -7.80
C ASP A 193 15.74 -21.50 -6.37
N ASP A 194 15.32 -20.25 -6.26
CA ASP A 194 15.01 -19.57 -5.01
C ASP A 194 13.84 -18.61 -5.20
N ARG A 195 12.87 -18.62 -4.27
CA ARG A 195 11.69 -17.78 -4.36
C ARG A 195 11.98 -16.31 -3.99
N ILE A 196 12.94 -16.11 -3.08
CA ILE A 196 13.24 -14.78 -2.52
C ILE A 196 14.39 -14.12 -3.31
N ASP A 197 15.45 -14.89 -3.59
CA ASP A 197 16.63 -14.44 -4.31
C ASP A 197 16.90 -15.36 -5.51
N PRO A 198 16.07 -15.28 -6.57
CA PRO A 198 16.21 -16.15 -7.72
C PRO A 198 17.47 -15.80 -8.52
N ARG A 199 18.36 -16.76 -8.71
CA ARG A 199 19.55 -16.63 -9.53
C ARG A 199 19.45 -17.42 -10.81
N ASP A 200 18.54 -18.40 -10.85
CA ASP A 200 18.32 -19.24 -12.02
C ASP A 200 16.84 -19.64 -12.11
N GLY A 201 16.35 -19.84 -13.33
CA GLY A 201 14.98 -20.26 -13.59
C GLY A 201 14.07 -19.19 -14.15
N TYR A 202 12.78 -19.50 -14.16
CA TYR A 202 11.76 -18.64 -14.75
C TYR A 202 10.60 -18.44 -13.80
N ARG A 203 10.07 -17.21 -13.75
CA ARG A 203 8.84 -16.88 -13.05
C ARG A 203 7.85 -16.26 -14.02
N PHE A 204 6.64 -16.78 -14.00
CA PHE A 204 5.50 -16.24 -14.75
C PHE A 204 4.37 -15.91 -13.77
N GLN A 205 3.78 -14.74 -13.94
CA GLN A 205 2.62 -14.32 -13.17
C GLN A 205 1.58 -13.70 -14.11
N TYR A 206 0.35 -14.16 -13.98
CA TYR A 206 -0.82 -13.57 -14.61
C TYR A 206 -1.80 -13.12 -13.54
N GLU A 207 -2.25 -11.89 -13.63
CA GLU A 207 -3.19 -11.28 -12.68
C GLU A 207 -4.28 -10.52 -13.44
N LYS A 208 -5.51 -10.59 -12.92
CA LYS A 208 -6.68 -9.85 -13.42
C LYS A 208 -7.44 -9.28 -12.24
#